data_645b93b30fda9619941ce2de096b5124
#
_entry.id   645b93b30fda9619941ce2de096b5124
#
_cell.length_a   1.000
_cell.length_b   1.000
_cell.length_c   1.000
_cell.angle_alpha   90.00
_cell.angle_beta   90.00
_cell.angle_gamma   90.00
#
_symmetry.space_group_name_H-M   'P 1'
#
loop_
_entity.id
_entity.type
_entity.pdbx_description
1 polymer ?
#
loop_
_entity_poly.entity_id
_entity_poly.type
_entity_poly.pdbx_seq_one_letter_code
_entity_poly.pdbx_strand_id
1 'polypeptide(L)'
;MVRVLTVATANVNGIRAAFKRGMGDWIEARRPDVLLLQEVRASDEILADHLSAEGWHLAHEVSETKGRSGVAIASRLPMRAVRIGIGTGVPADSGRWVEADLQLPAADGAAPRVMTVVSAYVHSGQAGTPKMDEKYAFLDVMTKRMAELAGGEHDAVVAGDLNIAHREVDIKNWKGNRKAAGFLPEERAYLDTWFDEQGWRDLGREHGGDGPGPYTWWSWRGQAFDNDSGWRIDYQLATAALGERVRSVEIDRAATYDARWSDHAPVVVTYDV
;
A
#
# COMPACT_ATOMS: atom_id res chain seq x y z
N MET A 1 -5.35 6.64 -28.15
CA MET A 1 -4.22 7.08 -27.29
C MET A 1 -4.18 6.16 -26.08
N VAL A 2 -3.02 5.64 -25.73
CA VAL A 2 -2.82 4.89 -24.47
C VAL A 2 -3.04 5.88 -23.31
N ARG A 3 -3.95 5.54 -22.39
CA ARG A 3 -4.19 6.36 -21.20
C ARG A 3 -3.21 5.99 -20.10
N VAL A 4 -2.69 6.99 -19.42
CA VAL A 4 -1.85 6.80 -18.23
C VAL A 4 -2.75 6.81 -17.00
N LEU A 5 -2.57 5.85 -16.12
CA LEU A 5 -3.22 5.76 -14.81
C LEU A 5 -2.14 5.89 -13.73
N THR A 6 -2.33 6.83 -12.81
CA THR A 6 -1.42 7.03 -11.67
C THR A 6 -2.06 6.48 -10.40
N VAL A 7 -1.44 5.46 -9.81
CA VAL A 7 -1.84 4.86 -8.54
C VAL A 7 -0.78 5.17 -7.49
N ALA A 8 -1.19 5.73 -6.36
CA ALA A 8 -0.32 5.99 -5.24
C ALA A 8 -0.77 5.24 -3.99
N THR A 9 0.15 4.65 -3.25
CA THR A 9 -0.12 4.13 -1.91
C THR A 9 0.66 4.91 -0.87
N ALA A 10 0.05 5.15 0.29
CA ALA A 10 0.67 5.87 1.38
C ALA A 10 0.07 5.49 2.75
N ASN A 11 0.91 5.07 3.67
CA ASN A 11 0.57 5.07 5.09
C ASN A 11 0.62 6.52 5.59
N VAL A 12 -0.54 7.07 5.95
CA VAL A 12 -0.68 8.51 6.30
C VAL A 12 -0.43 8.79 7.78
N ASN A 13 -0.30 7.76 8.61
CA ASN A 13 -0.10 7.88 10.06
C ASN A 13 -1.10 8.86 10.72
N GLY A 14 -2.37 8.80 10.28
CA GLY A 14 -3.46 9.67 10.66
C GLY A 14 -3.73 10.80 9.67
N ILE A 15 -4.85 10.68 8.94
CA ILE A 15 -5.20 11.58 7.82
C ILE A 15 -5.21 13.06 8.21
N ARG A 16 -5.76 13.41 9.39
CA ARG A 16 -5.78 14.81 9.88
C ARG A 16 -4.38 15.39 10.06
N ALA A 17 -3.46 14.59 10.60
CA ALA A 17 -2.09 15.02 10.83
C ALA A 17 -1.33 15.16 9.49
N ALA A 18 -1.54 14.24 8.57
CA ALA A 18 -0.94 14.27 7.24
C ALA A 18 -1.39 15.51 6.45
N PHE A 19 -2.69 15.82 6.40
CA PHE A 19 -3.19 17.04 5.74
C PHE A 19 -2.66 18.31 6.38
N LYS A 20 -2.62 18.38 7.72
CA LYS A 20 -2.04 19.54 8.42
C LYS A 20 -0.57 19.79 8.06
N ARG A 21 0.16 18.74 7.62
CA ARG A 21 1.59 18.79 7.29
C ARG A 21 1.88 18.86 5.80
N GLY A 22 0.87 19.04 4.94
CA GLY A 22 1.06 19.26 3.51
C GLY A 22 0.72 18.09 2.60
N MET A 23 -0.01 17.06 3.07
CA MET A 23 -0.49 15.98 2.19
C MET A 23 -1.38 16.52 1.06
N GLY A 24 -2.20 17.55 1.32
CA GLY A 24 -3.02 18.20 0.29
C GLY A 24 -2.18 18.76 -0.86
N ASP A 25 -1.13 19.48 -0.54
CA ASP A 25 -0.21 20.06 -1.56
C ASP A 25 0.47 18.96 -2.39
N TRP A 26 0.80 17.83 -1.74
CA TRP A 26 1.35 16.67 -2.45
C TRP A 26 0.33 16.04 -3.40
N ILE A 27 -0.95 15.90 -2.99
CA ILE A 27 -2.03 15.41 -3.87
C ILE A 27 -2.22 16.32 -5.08
N GLU A 28 -2.22 17.64 -4.87
CA GLU A 28 -2.35 18.64 -5.95
C GLU A 28 -1.17 18.56 -6.94
N ALA A 29 0.03 18.37 -6.44
CA ALA A 29 1.25 18.30 -7.27
C ALA A 29 1.30 16.96 -8.06
N ARG A 30 1.00 15.84 -7.43
CA ARG A 30 1.10 14.50 -8.03
C ARG A 30 -0.10 14.11 -8.86
N ARG A 31 -1.29 14.62 -8.53
CA ARG A 31 -2.57 14.34 -9.20
C ARG A 31 -2.81 12.85 -9.44
N PRO A 32 -2.71 12.00 -8.43
CA PRO A 32 -2.99 10.59 -8.62
C PRO A 32 -4.45 10.36 -9.02
N ASP A 33 -4.69 9.34 -9.86
CA ASP A 33 -6.03 8.90 -10.19
C ASP A 33 -6.62 8.02 -9.09
N VAL A 34 -5.75 7.31 -8.36
CA VAL A 34 -6.12 6.40 -7.25
C VAL A 34 -5.15 6.59 -6.10
N LEU A 35 -5.71 6.75 -4.89
CA LEU A 35 -4.98 6.75 -3.62
C LEU A 35 -5.39 5.53 -2.80
N LEU A 36 -4.41 4.75 -2.36
CA LEU A 36 -4.56 3.60 -1.47
C LEU A 36 -3.92 3.97 -0.13
N LEU A 37 -4.75 4.25 0.88
CA LEU A 37 -4.31 4.86 2.13
C LEU A 37 -4.33 3.83 3.27
N GLN A 38 -3.33 3.87 4.14
CA GLN A 38 -3.22 3.07 5.35
C GLN A 38 -3.08 4.00 6.56
N GLU A 39 -3.44 3.48 7.72
CA GLU A 39 -3.47 4.22 8.99
C GLU A 39 -4.26 5.53 8.89
N VAL A 40 -5.42 5.50 8.26
CA VAL A 40 -6.32 6.66 8.14
C VAL A 40 -6.71 7.20 9.51
N ARG A 41 -6.96 6.32 10.49
CA ARG A 41 -7.24 6.64 11.91
C ARG A 41 -8.34 7.69 12.12
N ALA A 42 -9.35 7.66 11.27
CA ALA A 42 -10.45 8.60 11.23
C ALA A 42 -11.77 7.91 10.88
N SER A 43 -12.90 8.59 11.08
CA SER A 43 -14.21 8.15 10.59
C SER A 43 -14.39 8.48 9.10
N ASP A 44 -15.46 7.94 8.51
CA ASP A 44 -15.83 8.22 7.11
C ASP A 44 -16.06 9.71 6.87
N GLU A 45 -16.72 10.40 7.81
CA GLU A 45 -16.99 11.83 7.69
C GLU A 45 -15.68 12.64 7.62
N ILE A 46 -14.72 12.31 8.49
CA ILE A 46 -13.43 13.01 8.52
C ILE A 46 -12.62 12.73 7.25
N LEU A 47 -12.65 11.49 6.75
CA LEU A 47 -12.00 11.17 5.49
C LEU A 47 -12.64 11.94 4.34
N ALA A 48 -13.97 11.97 4.29
CA ALA A 48 -14.72 12.70 3.29
C ALA A 48 -14.46 14.21 3.34
N ASP A 49 -14.38 14.81 4.52
CA ASP A 49 -14.06 16.24 4.67
C ASP A 49 -12.72 16.63 4.03
N HIS A 50 -11.77 15.71 4.03
CA HIS A 50 -10.46 15.96 3.42
C HIS A 50 -10.40 15.68 1.92
N LEU A 51 -11.20 14.72 1.40
CA LEU A 51 -11.07 14.23 0.03
C LEU A 51 -12.30 14.49 -0.85
N SER A 52 -13.52 14.67 -0.28
CA SER A 52 -14.76 14.80 -1.07
C SER A 52 -14.81 16.04 -1.97
N ALA A 53 -14.15 17.13 -1.59
CA ALA A 53 -14.14 18.37 -2.37
C ALA A 53 -13.45 18.22 -3.74
N GLU A 54 -12.70 17.15 -3.95
CA GLU A 54 -11.89 16.93 -5.15
C GLU A 54 -12.47 15.92 -6.15
N GLY A 55 -13.71 15.49 -5.97
CA GLY A 55 -14.38 14.54 -6.88
C GLY A 55 -13.87 13.11 -6.76
N TRP A 56 -13.50 12.69 -5.57
CA TRP A 56 -13.13 11.32 -5.26
C TRP A 56 -14.34 10.44 -4.95
N HIS A 57 -14.33 9.22 -5.48
CA HIS A 57 -15.12 8.10 -4.96
C HIS A 57 -14.35 7.46 -3.81
N LEU A 58 -14.99 7.25 -2.67
CA LEU A 58 -14.35 6.75 -1.45
C LEU A 58 -14.87 5.37 -1.08
N ALA A 59 -13.95 4.48 -0.68
CA ALA A 59 -14.22 3.23 0.02
C ALA A 59 -13.29 3.17 1.23
N HIS A 60 -13.82 2.85 2.42
CA HIS A 60 -13.05 2.91 3.65
C HIS A 60 -13.43 1.77 4.59
N GLU A 61 -12.46 1.09 5.14
CA GLU A 61 -12.62 0.20 6.27
C GLU A 61 -12.08 0.89 7.52
N VAL A 62 -12.99 1.33 8.37
CA VAL A 62 -12.67 1.94 9.66
C VAL A 62 -12.29 0.85 10.65
N SER A 63 -11.26 1.08 11.48
CA SER A 63 -11.00 0.19 12.61
C SER A 63 -12.06 0.36 13.70
N GLU A 64 -12.49 -0.75 14.32
CA GLU A 64 -13.39 -0.73 15.49
C GLU A 64 -12.75 0.04 16.66
N THR A 65 -11.44 0.00 16.78
CA THR A 65 -10.69 0.75 17.78
C THR A 65 -10.38 2.16 17.29
N LYS A 66 -11.04 3.17 17.88
CA LYS A 66 -10.84 4.58 17.52
C LYS A 66 -9.36 4.97 17.50
N GLY A 67 -8.95 5.65 16.43
CA GLY A 67 -7.60 6.18 16.27
C GLY A 67 -6.53 5.13 15.93
N ARG A 68 -6.93 3.92 15.58
CA ARG A 68 -6.04 2.85 15.11
C ARG A 68 -6.38 2.44 13.70
N SER A 69 -5.39 1.92 12.97
CA SER A 69 -5.58 1.35 11.63
C SER A 69 -6.44 2.20 10.70
N GLY A 70 -7.29 1.57 9.91
CA GLY A 70 -8.11 2.20 8.88
C GLY A 70 -7.41 2.23 7.55
N VAL A 71 -8.04 1.62 6.51
CA VAL A 71 -7.55 1.63 5.14
C VAL A 71 -8.60 2.21 4.22
N ALA A 72 -8.17 3.01 3.24
CA ALA A 72 -9.10 3.61 2.31
C ALA A 72 -8.61 3.54 0.87
N ILE A 73 -9.57 3.56 -0.05
CA ILE A 73 -9.38 3.80 -1.47
C ILE A 73 -10.09 5.12 -1.79
N ALA A 74 -9.37 6.06 -2.36
CA ALA A 74 -9.95 7.22 -3.02
C ALA A 74 -9.64 7.12 -4.52
N SER A 75 -10.65 7.16 -5.38
CA SER A 75 -10.51 6.99 -6.81
C SER A 75 -11.25 8.08 -7.58
N ARG A 76 -10.60 8.64 -8.60
CA ARG A 76 -11.27 9.51 -9.58
C ARG A 76 -12.05 8.71 -10.61
N LEU A 77 -11.84 7.41 -10.67
CA LEU A 77 -12.56 6.48 -11.51
C LEU A 77 -13.76 5.88 -10.75
N PRO A 78 -14.88 5.59 -11.43
CA PRO A 78 -16.02 4.95 -10.79
C PRO A 78 -15.66 3.56 -10.24
N MET A 79 -16.10 3.27 -9.01
CA MET A 79 -16.03 1.95 -8.39
C MET A 79 -17.27 1.14 -8.75
N ARG A 80 -17.12 -0.01 -9.41
CA ARG A 80 -18.22 -0.94 -9.76
C ARG A 80 -18.62 -1.83 -8.58
N ALA A 81 -17.64 -2.24 -7.81
CA ALA A 81 -17.83 -3.07 -6.62
C ALA A 81 -16.82 -2.65 -5.56
N VAL A 82 -17.24 -2.72 -4.29
CA VAL A 82 -16.39 -2.47 -3.13
C VAL A 82 -16.56 -3.66 -2.18
N ARG A 83 -15.45 -4.15 -1.67
CA ARG A 83 -15.38 -5.24 -0.69
C ARG A 83 -14.60 -4.75 0.53
N ILE A 84 -15.25 -4.78 1.69
CA ILE A 84 -14.69 -4.33 2.96
C ILE A 84 -14.26 -5.55 3.76
N GLY A 85 -13.00 -5.54 4.25
CA GLY A 85 -12.40 -6.65 4.98
C GLY A 85 -11.92 -7.77 4.07
N ILE A 86 -11.00 -8.58 4.59
CA ILE A 86 -10.37 -9.67 3.82
C ILE A 86 -11.13 -11.00 3.91
N GLY A 87 -12.21 -11.07 4.69
CA GLY A 87 -13.04 -12.27 4.86
C GLY A 87 -12.97 -12.87 6.27
N THR A 88 -13.47 -14.09 6.41
CA THR A 88 -13.55 -14.81 7.70
C THR A 88 -12.19 -15.35 8.13
N GLY A 89 -11.93 -15.36 9.43
CA GLY A 89 -10.69 -15.91 10.02
C GLY A 89 -9.66 -14.87 10.45
N VAL A 90 -9.91 -13.60 10.16
CA VAL A 90 -9.14 -12.47 10.68
C VAL A 90 -9.87 -11.91 11.90
N PRO A 91 -9.16 -11.53 12.98
CA PRO A 91 -9.79 -10.81 14.09
C PRO A 91 -10.62 -9.62 13.60
N ALA A 92 -11.78 -9.42 14.21
CA ALA A 92 -12.75 -8.39 13.81
C ALA A 92 -12.23 -6.93 13.95
N ASP A 93 -11.09 -6.72 14.59
CA ASP A 93 -10.41 -5.42 14.64
C ASP A 93 -9.68 -5.15 13.33
N SER A 94 -10.48 -4.94 12.31
CA SER A 94 -10.05 -4.80 10.94
C SER A 94 -9.47 -3.39 10.65
N GLY A 95 -9.94 -2.73 9.64
CA GLY A 95 -9.32 -1.49 9.16
C GLY A 95 -8.00 -1.77 8.46
N ARG A 96 -7.91 -2.95 7.79
CA ARG A 96 -6.66 -3.45 7.21
C ARG A 96 -6.74 -3.88 5.76
N TRP A 97 -7.95 -4.00 5.20
CA TRP A 97 -8.13 -4.47 3.84
C TRP A 97 -9.40 -3.92 3.22
N VAL A 98 -9.27 -3.19 2.13
CA VAL A 98 -10.39 -2.75 1.30
C VAL A 98 -10.05 -2.95 -0.17
N GLU A 99 -10.99 -3.48 -0.94
CA GLU A 99 -10.88 -3.71 -2.38
C GLU A 99 -11.92 -2.90 -3.14
N ALA A 100 -11.56 -2.46 -4.34
CA ALA A 100 -12.52 -1.88 -5.28
C ALA A 100 -12.20 -2.33 -6.72
N ASP A 101 -13.25 -2.61 -7.46
CA ASP A 101 -13.16 -2.84 -8.90
C ASP A 101 -13.39 -1.50 -9.62
N LEU A 102 -12.36 -0.98 -10.25
CA LEU A 102 -12.39 0.29 -10.95
C LEU A 102 -12.74 0.07 -12.40
N GLN A 103 -13.65 0.89 -12.92
CA GLN A 103 -13.94 0.91 -14.33
C GLN A 103 -12.90 1.78 -15.05
N LEU A 104 -12.02 1.14 -15.81
CA LEU A 104 -11.11 1.86 -16.68
C LEU A 104 -11.86 2.42 -17.88
N PRO A 105 -11.53 3.65 -18.32
CA PRO A 105 -12.10 4.19 -19.56
C PRO A 105 -11.77 3.28 -20.74
N ALA A 106 -12.78 3.03 -21.56
CA ALA A 106 -12.59 2.28 -22.80
C ALA A 106 -11.77 3.12 -23.80
N ALA A 107 -10.83 2.49 -24.50
CA ALA A 107 -10.32 3.05 -25.74
C ALA A 107 -11.42 3.03 -26.81
N ASP A 108 -11.34 3.92 -27.81
CA ASP A 108 -12.36 4.02 -28.85
C ASP A 108 -12.71 2.64 -29.45
N GLY A 109 -13.95 2.21 -29.26
CA GLY A 109 -14.47 0.92 -29.76
C GLY A 109 -14.07 -0.33 -28.96
N ALA A 110 -13.33 -0.21 -27.88
CA ALA A 110 -12.99 -1.33 -27.00
C ALA A 110 -14.03 -1.51 -25.88
N ALA A 111 -14.16 -2.74 -25.37
CA ALA A 111 -14.93 -2.99 -24.16
C ALA A 111 -14.30 -2.30 -22.93
N PRO A 112 -15.10 -1.81 -21.98
CA PRO A 112 -14.59 -1.30 -20.71
C PRO A 112 -13.79 -2.39 -19.99
N ARG A 113 -12.60 -2.04 -19.51
CA ARG A 113 -11.78 -2.92 -18.69
C ARG A 113 -12.02 -2.67 -17.22
N VAL A 114 -11.81 -3.67 -16.42
CA VAL A 114 -11.90 -3.58 -14.96
C VAL A 114 -10.51 -3.84 -14.39
N MET A 115 -10.14 -3.05 -13.37
CA MET A 115 -8.93 -3.24 -12.60
C MET A 115 -9.30 -3.31 -11.12
N THR A 116 -8.90 -4.35 -10.44
CA THR A 116 -9.06 -4.46 -8.99
C THR A 116 -7.90 -3.76 -8.28
N VAL A 117 -8.22 -2.87 -7.37
CA VAL A 117 -7.23 -2.21 -6.50
C VAL A 117 -7.51 -2.55 -5.04
N VAL A 118 -6.45 -2.73 -4.28
CA VAL A 118 -6.52 -3.09 -2.87
C VAL A 118 -5.63 -2.17 -2.06
N SER A 119 -6.20 -1.58 -0.98
CA SER A 119 -5.41 -0.95 0.08
C SER A 119 -5.27 -1.93 1.24
N ALA A 120 -4.03 -2.34 1.52
CA ALA A 120 -3.69 -3.32 2.54
C ALA A 120 -2.81 -2.72 3.65
N TYR A 121 -3.10 -3.07 4.91
CA TYR A 121 -2.30 -2.71 6.07
C TYR A 121 -2.04 -3.92 6.95
N VAL A 122 -0.89 -4.55 6.79
CA VAL A 122 -0.48 -5.72 7.58
C VAL A 122 -0.09 -5.30 8.99
N HIS A 123 -0.36 -6.13 9.97
CA HIS A 123 0.06 -5.91 11.36
C HIS A 123 1.57 -5.71 11.45
N SER A 124 2.03 -4.74 12.25
CA SER A 124 3.47 -4.59 12.50
C SER A 124 4.06 -5.79 13.25
N GLY A 125 3.24 -6.45 14.09
CA GLY A 125 3.70 -7.55 14.92
C GLY A 125 4.64 -7.10 16.05
N GLN A 126 5.01 -8.05 16.88
CA GLN A 126 6.07 -7.89 17.88
C GLN A 126 6.64 -9.27 18.19
N ALA A 127 7.89 -9.50 17.79
CA ALA A 127 8.55 -10.81 17.92
C ALA A 127 8.45 -11.37 19.34
N GLY A 128 8.08 -12.67 19.42
CA GLY A 128 7.92 -13.39 20.69
C GLY A 128 6.64 -13.03 21.47
N THR A 129 5.66 -12.38 20.87
CA THR A 129 4.36 -12.07 21.50
C THR A 129 3.19 -12.56 20.65
N PRO A 130 1.97 -12.71 21.23
CA PRO A 130 0.76 -13.07 20.48
C PRO A 130 0.41 -12.17 19.29
N LYS A 131 0.97 -10.95 19.22
CA LYS A 131 0.81 -10.07 18.07
C LYS A 131 1.40 -10.64 16.77
N MET A 132 2.34 -11.59 16.88
CA MET A 132 2.83 -12.31 15.70
C MET A 132 1.81 -13.32 15.21
N ASP A 133 1.07 -13.97 16.10
CA ASP A 133 0.02 -14.92 15.73
C ASP A 133 -1.10 -14.21 14.96
N GLU A 134 -1.48 -12.99 15.40
CA GLU A 134 -2.43 -12.13 14.68
C GLU A 134 -1.91 -11.76 13.28
N LYS A 135 -0.63 -11.41 13.18
CA LYS A 135 0.02 -11.08 11.91
C LYS A 135 0.01 -12.26 10.95
N TYR A 136 0.42 -13.45 11.42
CA TYR A 136 0.45 -14.65 10.59
C TYR A 136 -0.95 -15.10 10.17
N ALA A 137 -1.93 -15.03 11.06
CA ALA A 137 -3.32 -15.34 10.71
C ALA A 137 -3.85 -14.40 9.60
N PHE A 138 -3.49 -13.10 9.65
CA PHE A 138 -3.82 -12.16 8.59
C PHE A 138 -3.10 -12.50 7.28
N LEU A 139 -1.80 -12.79 7.33
CA LEU A 139 -0.99 -13.15 6.16
C LEU A 139 -1.47 -14.44 5.49
N ASP A 140 -1.93 -15.42 6.26
CA ASP A 140 -2.49 -16.68 5.73
C ASP A 140 -3.77 -16.42 4.91
N VAL A 141 -4.67 -15.57 5.42
CA VAL A 141 -5.88 -15.17 4.69
C VAL A 141 -5.54 -14.32 3.47
N MET A 142 -4.62 -13.37 3.64
CA MET A 142 -4.13 -12.51 2.56
C MET A 142 -3.52 -13.35 1.43
N THR A 143 -2.70 -14.36 1.74
CA THR A 143 -2.07 -15.23 0.75
C THR A 143 -3.11 -15.96 -0.12
N LYS A 144 -4.20 -16.45 0.48
CA LYS A 144 -5.31 -17.07 -0.27
C LYS A 144 -5.99 -16.06 -1.17
N ARG A 145 -6.29 -14.85 -0.65
CA ARG A 145 -6.94 -13.81 -1.45
C ARG A 145 -6.04 -13.33 -2.60
N MET A 146 -4.75 -13.21 -2.38
CA MET A 146 -3.80 -12.86 -3.42
C MET A 146 -3.73 -13.91 -4.52
N ALA A 147 -3.80 -15.22 -4.19
CA ALA A 147 -3.88 -16.29 -5.19
C ALA A 147 -5.16 -16.18 -6.05
N GLU A 148 -6.31 -15.86 -5.43
CA GLU A 148 -7.57 -15.64 -6.15
C GLU A 148 -7.49 -14.44 -7.10
N LEU A 149 -6.88 -13.33 -6.66
CA LEU A 149 -6.70 -12.13 -7.48
C LEU A 149 -5.71 -12.39 -8.64
N ALA A 150 -4.61 -13.09 -8.38
CA ALA A 150 -3.61 -13.42 -9.41
C ALA A 150 -4.18 -14.37 -10.49
N GLY A 151 -5.06 -15.31 -10.09
CA GLY A 151 -5.76 -16.21 -11.01
C GLY A 151 -7.06 -15.66 -11.62
N GLY A 152 -7.43 -14.42 -11.27
CA GLY A 152 -8.66 -13.79 -11.73
C GLY A 152 -8.58 -13.27 -13.17
N GLU A 153 -9.73 -12.82 -13.69
CA GLU A 153 -9.84 -12.28 -15.06
C GLU A 153 -9.37 -10.82 -15.18
N HIS A 154 -9.22 -10.12 -14.06
CA HIS A 154 -8.92 -8.69 -14.03
C HIS A 154 -7.47 -8.45 -13.66
N ASP A 155 -6.90 -7.39 -14.22
CA ASP A 155 -5.68 -6.83 -13.68
C ASP A 155 -5.90 -6.44 -12.20
N ALA A 156 -4.90 -6.69 -11.35
CA ALA A 156 -5.01 -6.31 -9.95
C ALA A 156 -3.74 -5.65 -9.43
N VAL A 157 -3.93 -4.69 -8.52
CA VAL A 157 -2.89 -4.08 -7.69
C VAL A 157 -3.24 -4.30 -6.23
N VAL A 158 -2.33 -4.92 -5.49
CA VAL A 158 -2.37 -4.97 -4.02
C VAL A 158 -1.26 -4.05 -3.51
N ALA A 159 -1.64 -3.00 -2.81
CA ALA A 159 -0.67 -2.02 -2.36
C ALA A 159 -0.92 -1.58 -0.90
N GLY A 160 0.14 -1.15 -0.26
CA GLY A 160 0.09 -0.62 1.09
C GLY A 160 1.30 -0.97 1.94
N ASP A 161 1.14 -0.70 3.23
CA ASP A 161 2.14 -1.01 4.24
C ASP A 161 2.00 -2.48 4.69
N LEU A 162 2.91 -3.31 4.20
CA LEU A 162 2.96 -4.73 4.54
C LEU A 162 3.74 -5.01 5.83
N ASN A 163 4.39 -3.99 6.40
CA ASN A 163 5.19 -4.14 7.61
C ASN A 163 6.22 -5.28 7.55
N ILE A 164 6.73 -5.59 6.35
CA ILE A 164 7.74 -6.63 6.09
C ILE A 164 8.76 -6.09 5.10
N ALA A 165 10.03 -6.07 5.47
CA ALA A 165 11.14 -5.90 4.53
C ALA A 165 11.51 -7.28 3.96
N HIS A 166 11.48 -7.45 2.63
CA HIS A 166 11.65 -8.75 2.00
C HIS A 166 13.09 -9.24 2.01
N ARG A 167 14.02 -8.39 1.54
CA ARG A 167 15.44 -8.73 1.38
C ARG A 167 16.32 -7.88 2.30
N GLU A 168 17.58 -8.28 2.43
CA GLU A 168 18.57 -7.54 3.24
C GLU A 168 18.77 -6.11 2.73
N VAL A 169 18.63 -5.88 1.43
CA VAL A 169 18.72 -4.56 0.80
C VAL A 169 17.50 -3.67 1.12
N ASP A 170 16.40 -4.24 1.59
CA ASP A 170 15.17 -3.53 1.94
C ASP A 170 15.21 -2.89 3.35
N ILE A 171 16.29 -3.08 4.07
CA ILE A 171 16.47 -2.56 5.43
C ILE A 171 17.92 -2.18 5.69
N LYS A 172 18.16 -0.92 6.06
CA LYS A 172 19.52 -0.40 6.27
C LYS A 172 20.34 -1.21 7.25
N ASN A 173 19.77 -1.54 8.40
CA ASN A 173 20.46 -2.22 9.51
C ASN A 173 19.99 -3.68 9.65
N TRP A 174 19.93 -4.42 8.56
CA TRP A 174 19.37 -5.76 8.52
C TRP A 174 20.05 -6.74 9.52
N LYS A 175 21.37 -6.65 9.73
CA LYS A 175 22.11 -7.52 10.67
C LYS A 175 21.60 -7.42 12.10
N GLY A 176 21.28 -6.20 12.54
CA GLY A 176 20.72 -5.93 13.87
C GLY A 176 19.25 -6.30 14.00
N ASN A 177 18.52 -6.37 12.89
CA ASN A 177 17.08 -6.58 12.85
C ASN A 177 16.65 -8.01 12.47
N ARG A 178 17.58 -8.96 12.32
CA ARG A 178 17.29 -10.36 11.94
C ARG A 178 16.28 -11.10 12.84
N LYS A 179 16.06 -10.61 14.05
CA LYS A 179 15.12 -11.15 15.03
C LYS A 179 13.98 -10.18 15.34
N ALA A 180 13.85 -9.12 14.57
CA ALA A 180 12.79 -8.14 14.73
C ALA A 180 11.58 -8.51 13.87
N ALA A 181 10.38 -8.21 14.38
CA ALA A 181 9.18 -8.26 13.56
C ALA A 181 9.34 -7.33 12.35
N GLY A 182 8.82 -7.75 11.21
CA GLY A 182 9.02 -7.09 9.92
C GLY A 182 10.26 -7.57 9.15
N PHE A 183 11.10 -8.44 9.75
CA PHE A 183 12.25 -9.01 9.04
C PHE A 183 12.55 -10.47 9.44
N LEU A 184 11.61 -11.16 10.09
CA LEU A 184 11.75 -12.56 10.42
C LEU A 184 11.72 -13.43 9.14
N PRO A 185 12.46 -14.55 9.11
CA PRO A 185 12.43 -15.47 7.96
C PRO A 185 11.03 -15.91 7.57
N GLU A 186 10.18 -16.18 8.57
CA GLU A 186 8.80 -16.64 8.39
C GLU A 186 7.93 -15.56 7.73
N GLU A 187 8.12 -14.30 8.05
CA GLU A 187 7.43 -13.17 7.42
C GLU A 187 7.86 -13.00 5.95
N ARG A 188 9.15 -13.12 5.69
CA ARG A 188 9.73 -12.98 4.34
C ARG A 188 9.29 -14.11 3.41
N ALA A 189 9.08 -15.31 3.93
CA ALA A 189 8.59 -16.46 3.18
C ALA A 189 7.19 -16.25 2.57
N TYR A 190 6.33 -15.42 3.19
CA TYR A 190 5.06 -15.02 2.56
C TYR A 190 5.29 -14.24 1.25
N LEU A 191 6.26 -13.33 1.24
CA LEU A 191 6.58 -12.56 0.06
C LEU A 191 7.21 -13.45 -1.02
N ASP A 192 8.08 -14.41 -0.63
CA ASP A 192 8.62 -15.41 -1.56
C ASP A 192 7.47 -16.20 -2.23
N THR A 193 6.47 -16.66 -1.46
CA THR A 193 5.30 -17.34 -2.02
C THR A 193 4.51 -16.45 -3.00
N TRP A 194 4.29 -15.18 -2.67
CA TRP A 194 3.55 -14.27 -3.56
C TRP A 194 4.32 -14.01 -4.86
N PHE A 195 5.64 -13.86 -4.80
CA PHE A 195 6.45 -13.52 -5.98
C PHE A 195 6.79 -14.74 -6.81
N ASP A 196 7.27 -15.81 -6.19
CA ASP A 196 7.81 -16.97 -6.88
C ASP A 196 6.74 -17.99 -7.29
N GLU A 197 5.65 -18.14 -6.48
CA GLU A 197 4.62 -19.15 -6.73
C GLU A 197 3.34 -18.57 -7.34
N GLN A 198 2.91 -17.35 -6.90
CA GLN A 198 1.68 -16.73 -7.38
C GLN A 198 1.89 -15.72 -8.51
N GLY A 199 3.14 -15.36 -8.82
CA GLY A 199 3.50 -14.51 -9.93
C GLY A 199 3.21 -13.02 -9.75
N TRP A 200 3.07 -12.55 -8.50
CA TRP A 200 2.98 -11.13 -8.22
C TRP A 200 4.31 -10.43 -8.48
N ARG A 201 4.26 -9.25 -9.05
CA ARG A 201 5.43 -8.42 -9.33
C ARG A 201 5.61 -7.37 -8.26
N ASP A 202 6.78 -7.34 -7.62
CA ASP A 202 7.19 -6.26 -6.70
C ASP A 202 7.74 -5.08 -7.50
N LEU A 203 6.86 -4.16 -7.85
CA LEU A 203 7.20 -3.03 -8.72
C LEU A 203 8.27 -2.12 -8.12
N GLY A 204 8.25 -1.94 -6.80
CA GLY A 204 9.26 -1.14 -6.10
C GLY A 204 10.66 -1.74 -6.21
N ARG A 205 10.79 -3.06 -6.17
CA ARG A 205 12.08 -3.74 -6.31
C ARG A 205 12.52 -3.82 -7.76
N GLU A 206 11.62 -4.16 -8.67
CA GLU A 206 11.95 -4.26 -10.09
C GLU A 206 12.49 -2.93 -10.67
N HIS A 207 11.93 -1.79 -10.25
CA HIS A 207 12.35 -0.47 -10.71
C HIS A 207 13.42 0.17 -9.82
N GLY A 208 13.51 -0.22 -8.56
CA GLY A 208 14.52 0.26 -7.61
C GLY A 208 15.91 -0.40 -7.78
N GLY A 209 15.98 -1.49 -8.55
CA GLY A 209 17.20 -2.25 -8.79
C GLY A 209 17.69 -3.06 -7.59
N ASP A 210 18.91 -3.62 -7.68
CA ASP A 210 19.46 -4.56 -6.68
C ASP A 210 20.17 -3.88 -5.51
N GLY A 211 20.27 -2.57 -5.51
CA GLY A 211 20.93 -1.79 -4.47
C GLY A 211 20.12 -1.66 -3.17
N PRO A 212 20.73 -1.07 -2.10
CA PRO A 212 20.01 -0.74 -0.88
C PRO A 212 18.84 0.23 -1.11
N GLY A 213 17.71 -0.06 -0.49
CA GLY A 213 16.47 0.70 -0.73
C GLY A 213 15.85 0.40 -2.09
N PRO A 214 15.10 1.34 -2.70
CA PRO A 214 14.68 2.60 -2.08
C PRO A 214 13.77 2.35 -0.87
N TYR A 215 14.09 2.99 0.26
CA TYR A 215 13.29 2.83 1.47
C TYR A 215 12.01 3.64 1.38
N THR A 216 10.97 3.21 2.14
CA THR A 216 9.67 3.85 2.17
C THR A 216 9.28 4.34 3.57
N TRP A 217 9.94 3.87 4.62
CA TRP A 217 9.69 4.24 6.00
C TRP A 217 10.97 4.59 6.76
N TRP A 218 10.88 5.64 7.60
CA TRP A 218 11.96 6.08 8.51
C TRP A 218 11.36 6.51 9.83
N SER A 219 11.82 5.92 10.93
CA SER A 219 11.41 6.34 12.28
C SER A 219 11.51 7.86 12.47
N TRP A 220 10.56 8.42 13.21
CA TRP A 220 10.65 9.81 13.68
C TRP A 220 11.80 10.04 14.66
N ARG A 221 12.45 8.99 15.18
CA ARG A 221 13.49 9.04 16.22
C ARG A 221 14.88 8.82 15.63
N GLY A 222 15.89 9.29 16.37
CA GLY A 222 17.28 8.90 16.14
C GLY A 222 17.88 9.37 14.81
N GLN A 223 17.40 10.46 14.23
CA GLN A 223 17.85 10.99 12.93
C GLN A 223 17.78 9.94 11.80
N ALA A 224 16.81 8.99 11.91
CA ALA A 224 16.72 7.88 10.97
C ALA A 224 16.55 8.36 9.54
N PHE A 225 15.77 9.43 9.33
CA PHE A 225 15.52 10.01 8.01
C PHE A 225 16.78 10.63 7.40
N ASP A 226 17.50 11.45 8.18
CA ASP A 226 18.70 12.17 7.70
C ASP A 226 19.85 11.19 7.42
N ASN A 227 19.97 10.13 8.25
CA ASN A 227 20.96 9.06 8.09
C ASN A 227 20.54 7.99 7.07
N ASP A 228 19.38 8.15 6.43
CA ASP A 228 18.78 7.16 5.54
C ASP A 228 18.69 5.74 6.14
N SER A 229 18.40 5.67 7.44
CA SER A 229 18.21 4.41 8.18
C SER A 229 16.78 3.94 8.04
N GLY A 230 16.39 3.60 6.81
CA GLY A 230 15.04 3.26 6.40
C GLY A 230 14.78 1.77 6.22
N TRP A 231 13.51 1.48 6.01
CA TRP A 231 12.95 0.19 5.63
C TRP A 231 12.07 0.36 4.40
N ARG A 232 12.08 -0.60 3.48
CA ARG A 232 11.11 -0.70 2.40
C ARG A 232 10.03 -1.69 2.83
N ILE A 233 8.90 -1.17 3.28
CA ILE A 233 7.78 -1.93 3.82
C ILE A 233 6.44 -1.56 3.17
N ASP A 234 6.42 -0.52 2.36
CA ASP A 234 5.29 -0.14 1.52
C ASP A 234 5.51 -0.67 0.10
N TYR A 235 4.50 -1.32 -0.44
CA TYR A 235 4.58 -2.03 -1.72
C TYR A 235 3.46 -1.60 -2.66
N GLN A 236 3.72 -1.70 -3.96
CA GLN A 236 2.70 -1.91 -4.98
C GLN A 236 3.03 -3.22 -5.69
N LEU A 237 2.16 -4.22 -5.47
CA LEU A 237 2.25 -5.53 -6.10
C LEU A 237 1.24 -5.59 -7.24
N ALA A 238 1.68 -5.93 -8.43
CA ALA A 238 0.82 -6.03 -9.60
C ALA A 238 0.76 -7.47 -10.14
N THR A 239 -0.38 -7.85 -10.72
CA THR A 239 -0.47 -9.05 -11.55
C THR A 239 0.51 -8.96 -12.72
N ALA A 240 1.00 -10.11 -13.21
CA ALA A 240 2.06 -10.17 -14.23
C ALA A 240 1.74 -9.30 -15.46
N ALA A 241 0.53 -9.42 -16.01
CA ALA A 241 0.10 -8.67 -17.19
C ALA A 241 0.02 -7.14 -16.96
N LEU A 242 -0.35 -6.71 -15.74
CA LEU A 242 -0.34 -5.29 -15.39
C LEU A 242 1.08 -4.78 -15.18
N GLY A 243 1.94 -5.59 -14.58
CA GLY A 243 3.34 -5.25 -14.39
C GLY A 243 4.09 -4.94 -15.68
N GLU A 244 3.75 -5.61 -16.80
CA GLU A 244 4.30 -5.28 -18.13
C GLU A 244 3.94 -3.89 -18.65
N ARG A 245 2.92 -3.25 -18.06
CA ARG A 245 2.41 -1.94 -18.47
C ARG A 245 2.82 -0.81 -17.53
N VAL A 246 3.76 -1.07 -16.63
CA VAL A 246 4.33 -0.04 -15.75
C VAL A 246 5.23 0.88 -16.56
N ARG A 247 5.01 2.20 -16.43
CA ARG A 247 5.84 3.25 -17.01
C ARG A 247 6.92 3.76 -16.06
N SER A 248 6.52 4.01 -14.82
CA SER A 248 7.42 4.51 -13.78
C SER A 248 6.99 4.05 -12.41
N VAL A 249 7.97 3.93 -11.52
CA VAL A 249 7.79 3.70 -10.09
C VAL A 249 8.64 4.73 -9.36
N GLU A 250 8.03 5.50 -8.47
CA GLU A 250 8.69 6.55 -7.73
C GLU A 250 8.37 6.43 -6.24
N ILE A 251 9.38 6.67 -5.41
CA ILE A 251 9.20 6.83 -3.97
C ILE A 251 9.30 8.31 -3.67
N ASP A 252 8.18 8.92 -3.25
CA ASP A 252 8.10 10.35 -2.97
C ASP A 252 8.66 10.68 -1.59
N ARG A 253 9.95 10.41 -1.43
CA ARG A 253 10.68 10.79 -0.22
C ARG A 253 10.72 12.31 -0.11
N ALA A 254 10.28 12.85 1.05
CA ALA A 254 10.37 14.28 1.32
C ALA A 254 11.83 14.77 1.25
N ALA A 255 12.02 16.02 0.83
CA ALA A 255 13.36 16.61 0.67
C ALA A 255 14.10 16.76 2.01
N THR A 256 13.36 16.98 3.11
CA THR A 256 13.91 17.16 4.45
C THR A 256 13.03 16.46 5.50
N TYR A 257 13.59 16.26 6.70
CA TYR A 257 12.85 15.73 7.84
C TYR A 257 11.56 16.53 8.12
N ASP A 258 11.63 17.84 8.12
CA ASP A 258 10.50 18.73 8.46
C ASP A 258 9.44 18.79 7.35
N ALA A 259 9.80 18.49 6.11
CA ALA A 259 8.87 18.44 4.98
C ALA A 259 8.04 17.14 4.94
N ARG A 260 8.28 16.20 5.83
CA ARG A 260 7.53 14.95 5.88
C ARG A 260 6.13 15.16 6.44
N TRP A 261 5.11 14.76 5.71
CA TRP A 261 3.75 14.72 6.22
C TRP A 261 3.40 13.36 6.87
N SER A 262 4.18 12.30 6.61
CA SER A 262 4.13 10.99 7.29
C SER A 262 5.55 10.50 7.59
N ASP A 263 5.71 9.47 8.42
CA ASP A 263 6.96 8.70 8.55
C ASP A 263 7.17 7.71 7.41
N HIS A 264 6.16 7.53 6.57
CA HIS A 264 6.25 6.81 5.30
C HIS A 264 6.34 7.80 4.13
N ALA A 265 6.97 7.36 3.04
CA ALA A 265 6.95 8.04 1.75
C ALA A 265 5.96 7.33 0.83
N PRO A 266 5.14 8.06 0.07
CA PRO A 266 4.27 7.45 -0.93
C PRO A 266 5.04 6.64 -1.98
N VAL A 267 4.48 5.52 -2.38
CA VAL A 267 4.91 4.77 -3.57
C VAL A 267 3.95 5.10 -4.70
N VAL A 268 4.45 5.72 -5.74
CA VAL A 268 3.67 6.19 -6.89
C VAL A 268 4.05 5.39 -8.13
N VAL A 269 3.06 4.78 -8.76
CA VAL A 269 3.26 4.00 -10.00
C VAL A 269 2.36 4.52 -11.09
N THR A 270 2.91 4.65 -12.30
CA THR A 270 2.14 4.98 -13.49
C THR A 270 2.05 3.77 -14.41
N TYR A 271 0.85 3.53 -14.93
CA TYR A 271 0.52 2.39 -15.78
C TYR A 271 -0.04 2.86 -17.13
N ASP A 272 0.25 2.09 -18.18
CA ASP A 272 -0.44 2.14 -19.47
C ASP A 272 -1.72 1.30 -19.40
N VAL A 273 -2.90 1.93 -19.50
CA VAL A 273 -4.19 1.27 -19.37
C VAL A 273 -5.11 1.52 -20.55
#